data_8565a55419b3be8454291332c2d19378
#
_entry.id   8565a55419b3be8454291332c2d19378
#
_cell.length_a   1.000
_cell.length_b   1.000
_cell.length_c   1.000
_cell.angle_alpha   90.00
_cell.angle_beta   90.00
_cell.angle_gamma   90.00
#
_symmetry.space_group_name_H-M   'P 1'
#
loop_
_entity.id
_entity.type
_entity.pdbx_description
1 polymer ?
#
loop_
_entity_poly.entity_id
_entity_poly.type
_entity_poly.pdbx_seq_one_letter_code
_entity_poly.pdbx_strand_id
1 'polypeptide(L)'
;MSFNNKTIEELHDLLVSKEISATELTQATLDDIKAREEAVNAFVTVAEEAALAQARAIDEKGIDADNLLSGIPLAVKDNISTDGILTTAASKMLYNYEPIFDATAVANAKAKDMIVIGKTNMDEFAMGGSGETSYYGATKNAWDHSK
;
A
#
# COMPACT_ATOMS: atom_id res chain seq x y z
N MET A 1 5.87 12.71 11.68
CA MET A 1 7.24 12.64 11.09
C MET A 1 7.06 12.05 9.70
N SER A 2 7.64 12.62 8.64
CA SER A 2 7.49 12.07 7.28
C SER A 2 8.70 11.22 6.93
N PHE A 3 8.47 10.04 6.35
CA PHE A 3 9.51 9.09 5.95
C PHE A 3 9.72 9.03 4.42
N ASN A 4 9.05 9.91 3.67
CA ASN A 4 8.95 9.86 2.20
C ASN A 4 10.27 10.01 1.43
N ASN A 5 11.32 10.49 2.07
CA ASN A 5 12.63 10.69 1.45
C ASN A 5 13.67 9.63 1.87
N LYS A 6 13.21 8.58 2.58
CA LYS A 6 14.09 7.50 3.03
C LYS A 6 14.02 6.32 2.07
N THR A 7 15.17 5.67 1.87
CA THR A 7 15.23 4.39 1.16
C THR A 7 14.69 3.26 2.04
N ILE A 8 14.39 2.10 1.42
CA ILE A 8 13.98 0.90 2.17
C ILE A 8 15.07 0.49 3.16
N GLU A 9 16.35 0.59 2.78
CA GLU A 9 17.49 0.30 3.66
C GLU A 9 17.50 1.21 4.90
N GLU A 10 17.37 2.53 4.70
CA GLU A 10 17.31 3.49 5.80
C GLU A 10 16.10 3.27 6.73
N LEU A 11 14.95 2.86 6.18
CA LEU A 11 13.78 2.54 6.98
C LEU A 11 13.97 1.24 7.76
N HIS A 12 14.55 0.23 7.14
CA HIS A 12 14.86 -1.04 7.79
C HIS A 12 15.87 -0.86 8.93
N ASP A 13 16.92 -0.04 8.74
CA ASP A 13 17.88 0.28 9.80
C ASP A 13 17.19 0.93 11.01
N LEU A 14 16.25 1.84 10.80
CA LEU A 14 15.46 2.47 11.87
C LEU A 14 14.54 1.45 12.59
N LEU A 15 13.97 0.50 11.85
CA LEU A 15 13.13 -0.56 12.42
C LEU A 15 13.98 -1.54 13.25
N VAL A 16 15.13 -1.96 12.73
CA VAL A 16 16.06 -2.89 13.44
C VAL A 16 16.65 -2.23 14.69
N SER A 17 17.04 -0.95 14.62
CA SER A 17 17.54 -0.19 15.78
C SER A 17 16.44 0.16 16.78
N LYS A 18 15.18 -0.11 16.45
CA LYS A 18 13.99 0.26 17.26
C LYS A 18 13.85 1.77 17.52
N GLU A 19 14.39 2.58 16.63
CA GLU A 19 14.12 4.03 16.63
C GLU A 19 12.68 4.33 16.21
N ILE A 20 12.11 3.45 15.37
CA ILE A 20 10.68 3.43 15.01
C ILE A 20 10.16 1.99 15.06
N SER A 21 8.85 1.83 15.27
CA SER A 21 8.14 0.56 15.11
C SER A 21 7.52 0.44 13.72
N ALA A 22 7.18 -0.80 13.30
CA ALA A 22 6.41 -1.03 12.08
C ALA A 22 5.03 -0.36 12.15
N THR A 23 4.42 -0.32 13.32
CA THR A 23 3.16 0.38 13.57
C THR A 23 3.30 1.89 13.36
N GLU A 24 4.35 2.52 13.89
CA GLU A 24 4.60 3.96 13.71
C GLU A 24 4.89 4.31 12.25
N LEU A 25 5.69 3.51 11.54
CA LEU A 25 5.97 3.71 10.12
C LEU A 25 4.70 3.58 9.28
N THR A 26 3.88 2.55 9.55
CA THR A 26 2.63 2.31 8.85
C THR A 26 1.63 3.44 9.12
N GLN A 27 1.48 3.89 10.38
CA GLN A 27 0.59 4.99 10.71
C GLN A 27 1.02 6.29 10.02
N ALA A 28 2.31 6.62 10.05
CA ALA A 28 2.81 7.82 9.38
C ALA A 28 2.58 7.78 7.86
N THR A 29 2.70 6.60 7.25
CA THR A 29 2.41 6.39 5.83
C THR A 29 0.92 6.59 5.52
N LEU A 30 0.03 6.05 6.35
CA LEU A 30 -1.42 6.21 6.22
C LEU A 30 -1.86 7.66 6.42
N ASP A 31 -1.27 8.36 7.38
CA ASP A 31 -1.54 9.79 7.63
C ASP A 31 -1.12 10.65 6.43
N ASP A 32 0.02 10.33 5.80
CA ASP A 32 0.50 11.03 4.61
C ASP A 32 -0.39 10.78 3.39
N ILE A 33 -0.85 9.54 3.20
CA ILE A 33 -1.86 9.20 2.18
C ILE A 33 -3.11 10.02 2.43
N LYS A 34 -3.68 9.98 3.62
CA LYS A 34 -4.90 10.71 3.98
C LYS A 34 -4.82 12.21 3.74
N ALA A 35 -3.63 12.80 3.96
CA ALA A 35 -3.40 14.22 3.75
C ALA A 35 -3.36 14.64 2.28
N ARG A 36 -3.06 13.72 1.36
CA ARG A 36 -2.80 14.02 -0.06
C ARG A 36 -3.79 13.38 -1.04
N GLU A 37 -4.48 12.32 -0.62
CA GLU A 37 -5.27 11.46 -1.51
C GLU A 37 -6.37 12.23 -2.25
N GLU A 38 -7.04 13.18 -1.59
CA GLU A 38 -8.05 14.03 -2.22
C GLU A 38 -7.52 14.80 -3.44
N ALA A 39 -6.24 15.20 -3.40
CA ALA A 39 -5.61 15.94 -4.48
C ALA A 39 -5.03 15.02 -5.57
N VAL A 40 -4.57 13.82 -5.21
CA VAL A 40 -3.80 12.93 -6.11
C VAL A 40 -4.64 11.80 -6.68
N ASN A 41 -5.58 11.24 -5.92
CA ASN A 41 -6.40 10.08 -6.29
C ASN A 41 -5.58 8.84 -6.69
N ALA A 42 -4.57 8.52 -5.88
CA ALA A 42 -3.64 7.42 -6.15
C ALA A 42 -4.15 6.06 -5.65
N PHE A 43 -5.06 6.02 -4.67
CA PHE A 43 -5.60 4.81 -4.09
C PHE A 43 -7.09 4.64 -4.41
N VAL A 44 -7.48 3.42 -4.78
CA VAL A 44 -8.90 3.01 -4.86
C VAL A 44 -9.40 2.59 -3.48
N THR A 45 -8.54 1.92 -2.72
CA THR A 45 -8.85 1.42 -1.37
C THR A 45 -7.63 1.60 -0.47
N VAL A 46 -7.82 2.24 0.68
CA VAL A 46 -6.83 2.27 1.76
C VAL A 46 -7.24 1.25 2.82
N ALA A 47 -6.36 0.29 3.12
CA ALA A 47 -6.62 -0.83 4.03
C ALA A 47 -6.11 -0.53 5.45
N GLU A 48 -6.51 0.62 6.03
CA GLU A 48 -5.96 1.16 7.28
C GLU A 48 -5.99 0.15 8.43
N GLU A 49 -7.17 -0.42 8.73
CA GLU A 49 -7.32 -1.36 9.85
C GLU A 49 -6.47 -2.63 9.67
N ALA A 50 -6.50 -3.21 8.45
CA ALA A 50 -5.73 -4.41 8.13
C ALA A 50 -4.22 -4.14 8.17
N ALA A 51 -3.77 -3.00 7.64
CA ALA A 51 -2.38 -2.59 7.64
C ALA A 51 -1.85 -2.41 9.07
N LEU A 52 -2.59 -1.71 9.94
CA LEU A 52 -2.21 -1.53 11.34
C LEU A 52 -2.24 -2.82 12.14
N ALA A 53 -3.16 -3.76 11.83
CA ALA A 53 -3.17 -5.07 12.46
C ALA A 53 -1.93 -5.89 12.06
N GLN A 54 -1.55 -5.88 10.77
CA GLN A 54 -0.32 -6.51 10.29
C GLN A 54 0.92 -5.89 10.93
N ALA A 55 1.00 -4.56 10.99
CA ALA A 55 2.11 -3.84 11.60
C ALA A 55 2.31 -4.22 13.08
N ARG A 56 1.23 -4.25 13.86
CA ARG A 56 1.28 -4.69 15.27
C ARG A 56 1.77 -6.12 15.41
N ALA A 57 1.29 -7.04 14.58
CA ALA A 57 1.72 -8.44 14.61
C ALA A 57 3.23 -8.59 14.28
N ILE A 58 3.76 -7.74 13.38
CA ILE A 58 5.19 -7.70 13.07
C ILE A 58 5.99 -7.11 14.24
N ASP A 59 5.50 -6.05 14.87
CA ASP A 59 6.16 -5.50 16.07
C ASP A 59 6.21 -6.52 17.23
N GLU A 60 5.14 -7.30 17.43
CA GLU A 60 5.10 -8.38 18.43
C GLU A 60 6.06 -9.53 18.10
N LYS A 61 6.16 -9.90 16.82
CA LYS A 61 7.10 -10.93 16.32
C LYS A 61 8.55 -10.45 16.41
N GLY A 62 8.77 -9.16 16.21
CA GLY A 62 10.06 -8.51 16.04
C GLY A 62 10.50 -8.44 14.58
N ILE A 63 11.18 -7.34 14.24
CA ILE A 63 11.75 -7.12 12.90
C ILE A 63 12.86 -8.13 12.62
N ASP A 64 12.81 -8.78 11.47
CA ASP A 64 13.85 -9.68 10.98
C ASP A 64 14.99 -8.87 10.37
N ALA A 65 16.12 -8.78 11.06
CA ALA A 65 17.28 -8.00 10.65
C ALA A 65 17.94 -8.51 9.34
N ASP A 66 17.73 -9.78 8.99
CA ASP A 66 18.26 -10.37 7.75
C ASP A 66 17.29 -10.22 6.56
N ASN A 67 16.10 -9.65 6.81
CA ASN A 67 15.06 -9.44 5.80
C ASN A 67 14.75 -7.96 5.61
N LEU A 68 15.38 -7.35 4.62
CA LEU A 68 15.26 -5.92 4.30
C LEU A 68 13.81 -5.42 4.13
N LEU A 69 12.87 -6.32 3.83
CA LEU A 69 11.47 -5.98 3.60
C LEU A 69 10.59 -6.08 4.85
N SER A 70 11.14 -6.59 5.97
CA SER A 70 10.39 -6.76 7.22
C SER A 70 9.91 -5.42 7.78
N GLY A 71 8.59 -5.29 7.92
CA GLY A 71 7.93 -4.09 8.45
C GLY A 71 7.76 -2.93 7.43
N ILE A 72 8.08 -3.16 6.15
CA ILE A 72 8.00 -2.12 5.11
C ILE A 72 6.58 -2.05 4.52
N PRO A 73 5.93 -0.86 4.49
CA PRO A 73 4.64 -0.66 3.86
C PRO A 73 4.68 -0.88 2.34
N LEU A 74 3.65 -1.52 1.80
CA LEU A 74 3.52 -1.87 0.37
C LEU A 74 2.16 -1.43 -0.18
N ALA A 75 2.16 -0.62 -1.23
CA ALA A 75 0.98 -0.35 -2.04
C ALA A 75 0.88 -1.40 -3.17
N VAL A 76 -0.30 -1.98 -3.36
CA VAL A 76 -0.55 -3.05 -4.34
C VAL A 76 -1.50 -2.53 -5.41
N LYS A 77 -1.17 -2.76 -6.68
CA LYS A 77 -2.03 -2.33 -7.79
C LYS A 77 -3.41 -3.01 -7.72
N ASP A 78 -4.45 -2.29 -8.06
CA ASP A 78 -5.84 -2.73 -7.83
C ASP A 78 -6.31 -3.91 -8.72
N ASN A 79 -5.50 -4.38 -9.67
CA ASN A 79 -5.75 -5.62 -10.42
C ASN A 79 -5.03 -6.85 -9.84
N ILE A 80 -4.31 -6.71 -8.74
CA ILE A 80 -3.59 -7.81 -8.10
C ILE A 80 -4.44 -8.30 -6.93
N SER A 81 -4.94 -9.54 -6.99
CA SER A 81 -5.78 -10.13 -5.96
C SER A 81 -5.09 -10.11 -4.60
N THR A 82 -5.80 -9.56 -3.61
CA THR A 82 -5.32 -9.44 -2.24
C THR A 82 -6.41 -9.91 -1.31
N ASP A 83 -6.16 -10.99 -0.59
CA ASP A 83 -7.13 -11.62 0.30
C ASP A 83 -7.69 -10.65 1.32
N GLY A 84 -9.01 -10.56 1.41
CA GLY A 84 -9.74 -9.69 2.34
C GLY A 84 -9.62 -8.19 2.06
N ILE A 85 -9.10 -7.77 0.90
CA ILE A 85 -9.01 -6.36 0.52
C ILE A 85 -9.69 -6.15 -0.84
N LEU A 86 -10.64 -5.22 -0.89
CA LEU A 86 -11.35 -4.85 -2.11
C LEU A 86 -10.40 -4.69 -3.30
N THR A 87 -10.67 -5.39 -4.40
CA THR A 87 -9.81 -5.44 -5.58
C THR A 87 -10.69 -5.30 -6.83
N THR A 88 -10.75 -4.08 -7.38
CA THR A 88 -11.76 -3.71 -8.36
C THR A 88 -11.25 -3.64 -9.80
N ALA A 89 -9.94 -3.74 -10.01
CA ALA A 89 -9.31 -3.44 -11.30
C ALA A 89 -9.74 -2.07 -11.88
N ALA A 90 -9.98 -1.11 -10.99
CA ALA A 90 -10.53 0.22 -11.27
C ALA A 90 -11.83 0.20 -12.11
N SER A 91 -12.64 -0.88 -11.99
CA SER A 91 -13.88 -1.09 -12.73
C SER A 91 -15.10 -1.09 -11.83
N LYS A 92 -16.18 -0.45 -12.28
CA LYS A 92 -17.49 -0.55 -11.64
C LYS A 92 -18.03 -1.98 -11.62
N MET A 93 -17.62 -2.83 -12.55
CA MET A 93 -18.06 -4.23 -12.61
C MET A 93 -17.61 -5.05 -11.40
N LEU A 94 -16.46 -4.67 -10.81
CA LEU A 94 -15.85 -5.33 -9.65
C LEU A 94 -15.89 -4.47 -8.37
N TYR A 95 -16.75 -3.46 -8.32
CA TYR A 95 -16.77 -2.45 -7.25
C TYR A 95 -16.93 -3.02 -5.83
N ASN A 96 -17.40 -4.25 -5.70
CA ASN A 96 -17.62 -4.97 -4.45
C ASN A 96 -16.89 -6.32 -4.40
N TYR A 97 -15.92 -6.53 -5.28
CA TYR A 97 -15.19 -7.80 -5.32
C TYR A 97 -14.06 -7.80 -4.29
N GLU A 98 -14.17 -8.71 -3.33
CA GLU A 98 -13.14 -8.98 -2.32
C GLU A 98 -12.60 -10.40 -2.56
N PRO A 99 -11.32 -10.52 -2.99
CA PRO A 99 -10.69 -11.82 -3.22
C PRO A 99 -10.59 -12.64 -1.94
N ILE A 100 -10.71 -13.96 -2.08
CA ILE A 100 -10.53 -14.95 -1.00
C ILE A 100 -9.14 -15.61 -1.07
N PHE A 101 -8.21 -15.04 -1.81
CA PHE A 101 -6.83 -15.51 -1.98
C PHE A 101 -5.91 -14.36 -2.36
N ASP A 102 -4.65 -14.51 -2.02
CA ASP A 102 -3.58 -13.62 -2.49
C ASP A 102 -3.01 -14.08 -3.84
N ALA A 103 -2.77 -13.15 -4.75
CA ALA A 103 -1.89 -13.40 -5.88
C ALA A 103 -0.48 -13.78 -5.38
N THR A 104 0.24 -14.62 -6.13
CA THR A 104 1.57 -15.11 -5.73
C THR A 104 2.54 -13.99 -5.31
N ALA A 105 2.52 -12.86 -6.01
CA ALA A 105 3.36 -11.71 -5.67
C ALA A 105 3.02 -11.13 -4.28
N VAL A 106 1.72 -11.04 -3.94
CA VAL A 106 1.25 -10.55 -2.63
C VAL A 106 1.58 -11.56 -1.54
N ALA A 107 1.34 -12.84 -1.78
CA ALA A 107 1.69 -13.90 -0.83
C ALA A 107 3.20 -13.90 -0.52
N ASN A 108 4.04 -13.73 -1.53
CA ASN A 108 5.49 -13.63 -1.36
C ASN A 108 5.90 -12.37 -0.58
N ALA A 109 5.26 -11.23 -0.83
CA ALA A 109 5.51 -10.00 -0.10
C ALA A 109 5.11 -10.11 1.38
N LYS A 110 3.92 -10.66 1.66
CA LYS A 110 3.46 -10.95 3.03
C LYS A 110 4.37 -11.95 3.75
N ALA A 111 4.88 -12.96 3.05
CA ALA A 111 5.84 -13.93 3.60
C ALA A 111 7.20 -13.28 3.96
N LYS A 112 7.47 -12.08 3.44
CA LYS A 112 8.62 -11.25 3.79
C LYS A 112 8.26 -10.14 4.80
N ASP A 113 7.14 -10.29 5.48
CA ASP A 113 6.63 -9.35 6.48
C ASP A 113 6.41 -7.92 5.93
N MET A 114 6.11 -7.77 4.62
CA MET A 114 5.65 -6.49 4.09
C MET A 114 4.19 -6.24 4.48
N ILE A 115 3.85 -4.98 4.70
CA ILE A 115 2.54 -4.54 5.18
C ILE A 115 1.74 -3.95 4.03
N VAL A 116 0.64 -4.58 3.63
CA VAL A 116 -0.21 -4.06 2.54
C VAL A 116 -1.06 -2.91 3.06
N ILE A 117 -0.78 -1.68 2.57
CA ILE A 117 -1.47 -0.45 3.00
C ILE A 117 -2.70 -0.10 2.15
N GLY A 118 -2.84 -0.68 0.97
CA GLY A 118 -3.99 -0.42 0.10
C GLY A 118 -3.77 -0.80 -1.35
N LYS A 119 -4.77 -0.47 -2.17
CA LYS A 119 -4.85 -0.78 -3.60
C LYS A 119 -4.76 0.49 -4.41
N THR A 120 -3.78 0.54 -5.34
CA THR A 120 -3.53 1.73 -6.14
C THR A 120 -4.38 1.79 -7.40
N ASN A 121 -4.79 3.01 -7.76
CA ASN A 121 -5.57 3.32 -8.94
C ASN A 121 -4.84 2.93 -10.24
N MET A 122 -5.61 2.75 -11.29
CA MET A 122 -5.12 2.26 -12.58
C MET A 122 -6.17 2.50 -13.68
N ASP A 123 -5.81 2.32 -14.93
CA ASP A 123 -6.80 2.21 -16.02
C ASP A 123 -7.66 0.96 -15.84
N GLU A 124 -8.95 1.06 -16.17
CA GLU A 124 -9.91 -0.03 -16.03
C GLU A 124 -9.38 -1.31 -16.70
N PHE A 125 -9.35 -2.42 -15.94
CA PHE A 125 -8.80 -3.73 -16.33
C PHE A 125 -7.36 -3.70 -16.89
N ALA A 126 -6.56 -2.69 -16.52
CA ALA A 126 -5.22 -2.45 -17.03
C ALA A 126 -5.16 -2.20 -18.56
N MET A 127 -6.26 -1.70 -19.13
CA MET A 127 -6.39 -1.44 -20.57
C MET A 127 -6.18 0.04 -20.87
N GLY A 128 -5.00 0.55 -20.58
CA GLY A 128 -4.63 1.95 -20.82
C GLY A 128 -3.21 2.26 -20.33
N GLY A 129 -2.81 3.52 -20.41
CA GLY A 129 -1.49 4.00 -19.98
C GLY A 129 -1.51 5.38 -19.33
N SER A 130 -2.70 5.97 -19.12
CA SER A 130 -2.85 7.34 -18.62
C SER A 130 -3.65 7.45 -17.31
N GLY A 131 -4.34 6.39 -16.90
CA GLY A 131 -5.25 6.41 -15.75
C GLY A 131 -6.62 7.04 -16.04
N GLU A 132 -6.87 7.50 -17.26
CA GLU A 132 -8.11 8.22 -17.62
C GLU A 132 -9.35 7.33 -17.66
N THR A 133 -9.18 6.02 -17.83
CA THR A 133 -10.30 5.07 -17.94
C THR A 133 -10.75 4.51 -16.60
N SER A 134 -10.11 4.90 -15.50
CA SER A 134 -10.51 4.47 -14.16
C SER A 134 -11.93 4.90 -13.83
N TYR A 135 -12.73 3.96 -13.31
CA TYR A 135 -14.06 4.29 -12.77
C TYR A 135 -13.99 5.28 -11.60
N TYR A 136 -12.88 5.31 -10.88
CA TYR A 136 -12.66 6.17 -9.71
C TYR A 136 -12.04 7.54 -10.09
N GLY A 137 -11.88 7.80 -11.39
CA GLY A 137 -11.22 9.01 -11.89
C GLY A 137 -9.71 8.86 -12.05
N ALA A 138 -9.10 9.78 -12.79
CA ALA A 138 -7.67 9.75 -13.08
C ALA A 138 -6.82 10.10 -11.86
N THR A 139 -5.69 9.42 -11.72
CA THR A 139 -4.63 9.82 -10.79
C THR A 139 -3.91 11.05 -11.34
N LYS A 140 -3.68 12.04 -10.51
CA LYS A 140 -2.96 13.26 -10.86
C LYS A 140 -1.47 13.17 -10.49
N ASN A 141 -0.66 13.90 -11.23
CA ASN A 141 0.75 14.03 -10.89
C ASN A 141 0.92 14.75 -9.55
N ALA A 142 1.57 14.11 -8.57
CA ALA A 142 1.75 14.66 -7.23
C ALA A 142 2.61 15.96 -7.18
N TRP A 143 3.42 16.22 -8.23
CA TRP A 143 4.24 17.42 -8.36
C TRP A 143 3.54 18.55 -9.11
N ASP A 144 2.57 18.20 -9.96
CA ASP A 144 1.84 19.14 -10.79
C ASP A 144 0.40 18.65 -11.00
N HIS A 145 -0.50 19.03 -10.11
CA HIS A 145 -1.89 18.57 -10.11
C HIS A 145 -2.71 19.01 -11.34
N SER A 146 -2.13 19.79 -12.23
CA SER A 146 -2.76 20.14 -13.53
C SER A 146 -2.60 19.03 -14.59
N LYS A 147 -1.82 18.00 -14.26
CA LYS A 147 -1.50 16.86 -15.14
C LYS A 147 -1.87 15.55 -14.48
#